data_058017de501350b93599f21123f11368
#
_entry.id   058017de501350b93599f21123f11368
#
_cell.length_a   1.000
_cell.length_b   1.000
_cell.length_c   1.000
_cell.angle_alpha   90.00
_cell.angle_beta   90.00
_cell.angle_gamma   90.00
#
_symmetry.space_group_name_H-M   'P 1'
#
loop_
_entity.id
_entity.type
_entity.pdbx_description
1 polymer ?
#
loop_
_entity_poly.entity_id
_entity_poly.type
_entity_poly.pdbx_seq_one_letter_code
_entity_poly.pdbx_strand_id
1 'polypeptide(L)'
;MAYTEVLTGHDLTAEQWETGIAAEYLQQLWWAHIMGESSDMPIQVKMDLNKKPGDAITVGIRSQLKGGHVTGKNKGTGNEGRVDFYGQRFVIDNDRQVVKVEDVPMVQKRVPWDVLMQVREALVDQSKQQLENDIMTAMCDTASGRVRGRYIYGAADSNWNATHATALTNVDNTTDQLTTTMLDIAKRKALIPVNATAKIRPMKVQVGQSFQEWFISVHHPYSIRDMITGDASWKNAQLNVPPISSNNSHVLYTGASFKGNWNGVLIYEWDRVPLVASTIQVGHGLLLGAQAGAVVWGQTSKFNEDTIQDLGHDYVAELHEIRGIGKVVYNRSSVSGETNEDNGVVHVFAAAVAD
;
A
#
# COMPACT_ATOMS: atom_id res chain seq x y z
N MET A 1 48.71 26.73 -17.09
CA MET A 1 48.73 25.53 -16.23
C MET A 1 47.35 24.98 -16.26
N ALA A 2 47.18 23.77 -16.75
CA ALA A 2 45.89 23.08 -16.74
C ALA A 2 45.72 22.49 -15.33
N TYR A 3 44.72 22.97 -14.61
CA TYR A 3 44.31 22.39 -13.33
C TYR A 3 43.39 21.21 -13.64
N THR A 4 43.66 20.06 -13.03
CA THR A 4 42.75 18.94 -13.04
C THR A 4 41.70 19.22 -11.94
N GLU A 5 40.66 19.95 -12.28
CA GLU A 5 39.50 20.11 -11.41
C GLU A 5 38.49 19.01 -11.74
N VAL A 6 38.14 18.23 -10.73
CA VAL A 6 36.92 17.42 -10.77
C VAL A 6 35.80 18.40 -10.41
N LEU A 7 35.17 18.96 -11.43
CA LEU A 7 34.04 19.86 -11.26
C LEU A 7 32.88 19.07 -10.61
N THR A 8 32.21 19.71 -9.64
CA THR A 8 30.92 19.24 -9.12
C THR A 8 29.96 19.08 -10.29
N GLY A 9 29.50 17.87 -10.55
CA GLY A 9 28.67 17.53 -11.70
C GLY A 9 29.34 16.54 -12.68
N HIS A 10 30.44 15.91 -12.29
CA HIS A 10 31.04 14.83 -13.07
C HIS A 10 30.12 13.61 -13.00
N ASP A 11 29.82 12.98 -14.15
CA ASP A 11 28.92 11.82 -14.28
C ASP A 11 29.19 10.69 -13.26
N LEU A 12 30.45 10.55 -12.84
CA LEU A 12 30.84 9.56 -11.84
C LEU A 12 30.37 9.87 -10.41
N THR A 13 30.25 11.15 -10.05
CA THR A 13 29.72 11.55 -8.72
C THR A 13 28.20 11.48 -8.68
N ALA A 14 27.53 11.82 -9.76
CA ALA A 14 26.06 11.71 -9.87
C ALA A 14 25.59 10.25 -9.76
N GLU A 15 26.27 9.31 -10.42
CA GLU A 15 25.91 7.89 -10.35
C GLU A 15 26.05 7.29 -8.93
N GLN A 16 27.09 7.66 -8.19
CA GLN A 16 27.28 7.18 -6.82
C GLN A 16 26.21 7.71 -5.86
N TRP A 17 25.80 8.95 -6.01
CA TRP A 17 24.74 9.56 -5.21
C TRP A 17 23.39 8.94 -5.52
N GLU A 18 23.08 8.72 -6.78
CA GLU A 18 21.83 8.08 -7.23
C GLU A 18 21.63 6.71 -6.58
N THR A 19 22.66 5.87 -6.56
CA THR A 19 22.57 4.53 -5.95
C THR A 19 22.36 4.60 -4.44
N GLY A 20 23.05 5.52 -3.76
CA GLY A 20 22.91 5.72 -2.32
C GLY A 20 21.53 6.25 -1.92
N ILE A 21 20.99 7.23 -2.64
CA ILE A 21 19.67 7.80 -2.42
C ILE A 21 18.58 6.77 -2.63
N ALA A 22 18.61 6.01 -3.72
CA ALA A 22 17.61 5.00 -4.01
C ALA A 22 17.54 3.90 -2.95
N ALA A 23 18.70 3.43 -2.44
CA ALA A 23 18.76 2.41 -1.40
C ALA A 23 18.19 2.92 -0.06
N GLU A 24 18.55 4.12 0.35
CA GLU A 24 18.06 4.72 1.60
C GLU A 24 16.56 5.02 1.54
N TYR A 25 16.09 5.53 0.42
CA TYR A 25 14.69 5.76 0.15
C TYR A 25 13.83 4.51 0.31
N LEU A 26 14.21 3.38 -0.30
CA LEU A 26 13.48 2.12 -0.21
C LEU A 26 13.49 1.52 1.20
N GLN A 27 14.57 1.67 1.94
CA GLN A 27 14.72 1.12 3.28
C GLN A 27 13.89 1.84 4.34
N GLN A 28 13.57 3.11 4.13
CA GLN A 28 12.87 3.94 5.11
C GLN A 28 11.35 4.03 4.90
N LEU A 29 10.81 3.46 3.83
CA LEU A 29 9.38 3.44 3.57
C LEU A 29 8.61 2.64 4.62
N TRP A 30 7.50 3.20 5.13
CA TRP A 30 6.60 2.49 6.04
C TRP A 30 6.08 1.20 5.39
N TRP A 31 5.74 1.25 4.10
CA TRP A 31 5.27 0.10 3.35
C TRP A 31 6.34 -0.97 3.07
N ALA A 32 7.63 -0.67 3.25
CA ALA A 32 8.73 -1.54 2.84
C ALA A 32 8.65 -2.96 3.43
N HIS A 33 8.12 -3.12 4.64
CA HIS A 33 7.99 -4.42 5.30
C HIS A 33 6.88 -5.32 4.74
N ILE A 34 5.96 -4.75 3.94
CA ILE A 34 4.84 -5.46 3.30
C ILE A 34 4.88 -5.37 1.77
N MET A 35 5.97 -4.83 1.23
CA MET A 35 6.25 -4.76 -0.20
C MET A 35 7.29 -5.81 -0.59
N GLY A 36 7.16 -6.36 -1.78
CA GLY A 36 8.14 -7.31 -2.31
C GLY A 36 7.81 -7.83 -3.70
N GLU A 37 8.75 -8.56 -4.28
CA GLU A 37 8.57 -9.16 -5.62
C GLU A 37 7.69 -10.41 -5.61
N SER A 38 7.54 -11.04 -4.43
CA SER A 38 6.76 -12.27 -4.28
C SER A 38 5.26 -12.05 -4.49
N SER A 39 4.59 -13.02 -5.06
CA SER A 39 3.13 -13.04 -5.21
C SER A 39 2.38 -13.21 -3.87
N ASP A 40 3.07 -13.49 -2.79
CA ASP A 40 2.49 -13.65 -1.46
C ASP A 40 2.50 -12.34 -0.65
N MET A 41 3.19 -11.31 -1.16
CA MET A 41 3.22 -9.98 -0.54
C MET A 41 1.96 -9.18 -0.87
N PRO A 42 1.49 -8.33 0.07
CA PRO A 42 0.35 -7.45 -0.17
C PRO A 42 0.57 -6.47 -1.30
N ILE A 43 1.74 -5.84 -1.35
CA ILE A 43 2.10 -4.92 -2.43
C ILE A 43 3.23 -5.53 -3.24
N GLN A 44 2.96 -5.78 -4.52
CA GLN A 44 3.95 -6.32 -5.43
C GLN A 44 4.80 -5.20 -6.04
N VAL A 45 6.10 -5.37 -6.00
CA VAL A 45 7.05 -4.50 -6.70
C VAL A 45 7.47 -5.16 -8.00
N LYS A 46 7.29 -4.46 -9.13
CA LYS A 46 7.65 -4.92 -10.47
C LYS A 46 8.66 -3.96 -11.09
N MET A 47 9.84 -4.49 -11.44
CA MET A 47 10.94 -3.72 -12.04
C MET A 47 11.21 -4.12 -13.50
N ASP A 48 10.28 -4.83 -14.13
CA ASP A 48 10.51 -5.40 -15.48
C ASP A 48 10.70 -4.33 -16.56
N LEU A 49 10.09 -3.15 -16.40
CA LEU A 49 10.23 -2.04 -17.34
C LEU A 49 11.52 -1.23 -17.19
N ASN A 50 12.25 -1.41 -16.12
CA ASN A 50 13.52 -0.69 -15.91
C ASN A 50 14.58 -1.02 -17.00
N LYS A 51 14.42 -2.16 -17.68
CA LYS A 51 15.34 -2.63 -18.72
C LYS A 51 14.70 -2.82 -20.10
N LYS A 52 13.40 -2.54 -20.24
CA LYS A 52 12.64 -2.78 -21.48
C LYS A 52 11.76 -1.59 -21.81
N PRO A 53 11.60 -1.23 -23.10
CA PRO A 53 10.64 -0.21 -23.49
C PRO A 53 9.21 -0.71 -23.25
N GLY A 54 8.35 0.20 -22.80
CA GLY A 54 6.92 -0.07 -22.55
C GLY A 54 6.33 1.02 -21.67
N ASP A 55 5.04 1.27 -21.82
CA ASP A 55 4.27 2.25 -21.06
C ASP A 55 3.43 1.65 -19.94
N ALA A 56 3.35 0.32 -19.90
CA ALA A 56 2.54 -0.37 -18.89
C ALA A 56 2.99 -1.80 -18.66
N ILE A 57 2.69 -2.31 -17.45
CA ILE A 57 2.81 -3.72 -17.09
C ILE A 57 1.43 -4.29 -16.80
N THR A 58 1.14 -5.48 -17.33
CA THR A 58 -0.05 -6.24 -16.98
C THR A 58 0.29 -7.32 -15.95
N VAL A 59 -0.32 -7.22 -14.78
CA VAL A 59 -0.27 -8.26 -13.76
C VAL A 59 -1.43 -9.22 -14.00
N GLY A 60 -1.10 -10.48 -14.30
CA GLY A 60 -2.08 -11.52 -14.57
C GLY A 60 -2.37 -12.39 -13.35
N ILE A 61 -3.60 -12.87 -13.25
CA ILE A 61 -4.01 -13.90 -12.30
C ILE A 61 -4.76 -15.01 -13.01
N ARG A 62 -4.55 -16.23 -12.54
CA ARG A 62 -5.30 -17.40 -12.93
C ARG A 62 -6.38 -17.69 -11.90
N SER A 63 -7.65 -17.84 -12.33
CA SER A 63 -8.72 -18.26 -11.44
C SER A 63 -8.50 -19.69 -10.96
N GLN A 64 -9.18 -20.07 -9.87
CA GLN A 64 -9.29 -21.45 -9.47
C GLN A 64 -10.09 -22.23 -10.53
N LEU A 65 -9.75 -23.51 -10.73
CA LEU A 65 -10.49 -24.37 -11.63
C LEU A 65 -11.96 -24.43 -11.22
N LYS A 66 -12.84 -24.07 -12.12
CA LYS A 66 -14.29 -24.19 -11.97
C LYS A 66 -14.75 -25.44 -12.74
N GLY A 67 -15.49 -26.30 -12.10
CA GLY A 67 -16.01 -27.53 -12.71
C GLY A 67 -16.21 -28.62 -11.70
N GLY A 68 -17.01 -29.59 -12.05
CA GLY A 68 -17.30 -30.74 -11.22
C GLY A 68 -16.19 -31.82 -11.25
N HIS A 69 -16.06 -32.54 -10.16
CA HIS A 69 -15.22 -33.73 -10.11
C HIS A 69 -15.98 -34.89 -10.77
N VAL A 70 -15.38 -35.52 -11.75
CA VAL A 70 -15.98 -36.67 -12.45
C VAL A 70 -15.52 -37.95 -11.78
N THR A 71 -16.49 -38.80 -11.34
CA THR A 71 -16.22 -40.04 -10.62
C THR A 71 -16.88 -41.24 -11.30
N GLY A 72 -16.27 -42.38 -11.13
CA GLY A 72 -16.83 -43.69 -11.58
C GLY A 72 -16.89 -43.80 -13.10
N LYS A 73 -18.02 -44.26 -13.61
CA LYS A 73 -18.27 -44.51 -15.04
C LYS A 73 -18.71 -43.24 -15.81
N ASN A 74 -18.78 -42.09 -15.17
CA ASN A 74 -19.21 -40.85 -15.79
C ASN A 74 -18.16 -40.38 -16.83
N LYS A 75 -18.64 -39.87 -17.96
CA LYS A 75 -17.76 -39.37 -19.00
C LYS A 75 -17.20 -37.99 -18.63
N GLY A 76 -15.91 -37.72 -18.91
CA GLY A 76 -15.29 -36.42 -18.76
C GLY A 76 -15.82 -35.40 -19.77
N THR A 77 -16.24 -35.87 -20.95
CA THR A 77 -16.81 -35.04 -22.01
C THR A 77 -18.15 -34.43 -21.57
N GLY A 78 -18.23 -33.08 -21.59
CA GLY A 78 -19.38 -32.33 -21.11
C GLY A 78 -19.31 -31.96 -19.62
N ASN A 79 -18.28 -32.41 -18.89
CA ASN A 79 -18.02 -32.06 -17.49
C ASN A 79 -16.63 -31.42 -17.30
N GLU A 80 -16.09 -30.83 -18.37
CA GLU A 80 -14.79 -30.22 -18.33
C GLU A 80 -14.79 -29.00 -17.41
N GLY A 81 -13.75 -28.91 -16.59
CA GLY A 81 -13.50 -27.69 -15.77
C GLY A 81 -12.97 -26.56 -16.60
N ARG A 82 -13.30 -25.33 -16.19
CA ARG A 82 -12.84 -24.10 -16.83
C ARG A 82 -11.90 -23.35 -15.91
N VAL A 83 -10.82 -22.82 -16.50
CA VAL A 83 -9.90 -21.89 -15.85
C VAL A 83 -9.98 -20.56 -16.58
N ASP A 84 -10.24 -19.49 -15.85
CA ASP A 84 -10.28 -18.13 -16.40
C ASP A 84 -8.99 -17.40 -16.06
N PHE A 85 -8.53 -16.56 -16.98
CA PHE A 85 -7.37 -15.69 -16.80
C PHE A 85 -7.84 -14.24 -16.80
N TYR A 86 -7.38 -13.48 -15.82
CA TYR A 86 -7.69 -12.07 -15.65
C TYR A 86 -6.40 -11.26 -15.60
N GLY A 87 -6.45 -10.00 -15.97
CA GLY A 87 -5.30 -9.12 -15.93
C GLY A 87 -5.68 -7.72 -15.47
N GLN A 88 -4.74 -7.08 -14.79
CA GLN A 88 -4.79 -5.66 -14.45
C GLN A 88 -3.60 -4.98 -15.09
N ARG A 89 -3.86 -3.93 -15.88
CA ARG A 89 -2.84 -3.09 -16.51
C ARG A 89 -2.51 -1.92 -15.59
N PHE A 90 -1.22 -1.74 -15.31
CA PHE A 90 -0.66 -0.60 -14.60
C PHE A 90 0.11 0.26 -15.60
N VAL A 91 -0.29 1.50 -15.77
CA VAL A 91 0.39 2.49 -16.60
C VAL A 91 1.42 3.20 -15.75
N ILE A 92 2.61 3.39 -16.29
CA ILE A 92 3.66 4.18 -15.66
C ILE A 92 3.56 5.63 -16.10
N ASP A 93 3.89 6.54 -15.20
CA ASP A 93 3.95 7.98 -15.45
C ASP A 93 5.21 8.57 -14.83
N ASN A 94 5.56 9.76 -15.27
CA ASN A 94 6.73 10.47 -14.83
C ASN A 94 6.41 11.31 -13.58
N ASP A 95 7.11 11.03 -12.49
CA ASP A 95 7.03 11.80 -11.25
C ASP A 95 8.35 12.58 -11.05
N ARG A 96 8.24 13.89 -10.86
CA ARG A 96 9.37 14.80 -10.76
C ARG A 96 9.18 15.77 -9.62
N GLN A 97 10.18 15.84 -8.78
CA GLN A 97 10.24 16.83 -7.69
C GLN A 97 11.44 17.74 -7.90
N VAL A 98 11.20 19.03 -8.00
CA VAL A 98 12.21 20.02 -8.34
C VAL A 98 12.30 21.07 -7.24
N VAL A 99 13.52 21.36 -6.80
CA VAL A 99 13.82 22.46 -5.87
C VAL A 99 14.85 23.37 -6.50
N LYS A 100 14.61 24.70 -6.41
CA LYS A 100 15.54 25.72 -6.84
C LYS A 100 16.06 26.49 -5.61
N VAL A 101 17.36 26.70 -5.58
CA VAL A 101 18.02 27.59 -4.62
C VAL A 101 18.62 28.76 -5.41
N GLU A 102 18.18 29.95 -5.10
CA GLU A 102 18.69 31.20 -5.74
C GLU A 102 19.86 31.75 -4.94
N ASP A 103 20.82 32.38 -5.62
CA ASP A 103 22.00 33.01 -5.04
C ASP A 103 22.73 32.11 -4.02
N VAL A 104 23.07 30.92 -4.41
CA VAL A 104 23.76 29.93 -3.57
C VAL A 104 24.97 30.47 -2.83
N PRO A 105 25.89 31.28 -3.47
CA PRO A 105 27.05 31.77 -2.78
C PRO A 105 26.71 32.66 -1.59
N MET A 106 25.68 33.49 -1.70
CA MET A 106 25.27 34.38 -0.61
C MET A 106 24.49 33.64 0.47
N VAL A 107 23.60 32.70 0.07
CA VAL A 107 22.85 31.86 1.01
C VAL A 107 23.82 31.01 1.83
N GLN A 108 24.81 30.36 1.19
CA GLN A 108 25.82 29.56 1.88
C GLN A 108 26.70 30.40 2.84
N LYS A 109 26.94 31.66 2.52
CA LYS A 109 27.69 32.59 3.42
C LYS A 109 26.91 32.96 4.68
N ARG A 110 25.58 32.97 4.61
CA ARG A 110 24.71 33.38 5.71
C ARG A 110 24.42 32.29 6.72
N VAL A 111 24.60 31.01 6.33
CA VAL A 111 24.30 29.87 7.17
C VAL A 111 25.54 29.02 7.42
N PRO A 112 25.69 28.43 8.63
CA PRO A 112 26.85 27.62 8.99
C PRO A 112 26.83 26.19 8.46
N TRP A 113 25.72 25.74 7.86
CA TRP A 113 25.53 24.39 7.32
C TRP A 113 25.54 24.38 5.80
N ASP A 114 25.74 23.20 5.20
CA ASP A 114 25.66 23.01 3.75
C ASP A 114 24.20 23.01 3.27
N VAL A 115 23.82 24.06 2.55
CA VAL A 115 22.45 24.26 2.04
C VAL A 115 22.12 23.21 0.98
N LEU A 116 23.06 22.85 0.13
CA LEU A 116 22.82 21.90 -0.95
C LEU A 116 22.57 20.49 -0.41
N MET A 117 23.29 20.11 0.66
CA MET A 117 23.06 18.83 1.34
C MET A 117 21.65 18.80 1.96
N GLN A 118 21.22 19.86 2.62
CA GLN A 118 19.87 19.95 3.20
C GLN A 118 18.77 19.90 2.15
N VAL A 119 18.98 20.50 0.99
CA VAL A 119 18.04 20.44 -0.13
C VAL A 119 17.89 19.01 -0.66
N ARG A 120 19.01 18.28 -0.76
CA ARG A 120 18.99 16.87 -1.18
C ARG A 120 18.24 15.97 -0.19
N GLU A 121 18.51 16.14 1.10
CA GLU A 121 17.80 15.40 2.16
C GLU A 121 16.30 15.71 2.12
N ALA A 122 15.91 16.97 1.95
CA ALA A 122 14.51 17.37 1.84
C ALA A 122 13.80 16.76 0.62
N LEU A 123 14.49 16.68 -0.52
CA LEU A 123 13.93 16.01 -1.72
C LEU A 123 13.71 14.52 -1.49
N VAL A 124 14.63 13.83 -0.84
CA VAL A 124 14.50 12.40 -0.50
C VAL A 124 13.31 12.19 0.43
N ASP A 125 13.18 13.02 1.47
CA ASP A 125 12.07 12.91 2.42
C ASP A 125 10.71 13.20 1.78
N GLN A 126 10.65 14.19 0.89
CA GLN A 126 9.44 14.51 0.14
C GLN A 126 9.04 13.37 -0.81
N SER A 127 9.99 12.78 -1.53
CA SER A 127 9.72 11.65 -2.42
C SER A 127 9.19 10.44 -1.68
N LYS A 128 9.77 10.15 -0.50
CA LYS A 128 9.25 9.10 0.40
C LYS A 128 7.79 9.34 0.76
N GLN A 129 7.52 10.54 1.25
CA GLN A 129 6.16 10.93 1.65
C GLN A 129 5.18 10.83 0.49
N GLN A 130 5.60 11.26 -0.70
CA GLN A 130 4.77 11.19 -1.89
C GLN A 130 4.47 9.75 -2.30
N LEU A 131 5.47 8.87 -2.32
CA LEU A 131 5.26 7.46 -2.62
C LEU A 131 4.31 6.79 -1.62
N GLU A 132 4.47 7.06 -0.33
CA GLU A 132 3.58 6.54 0.71
C GLU A 132 2.13 7.02 0.51
N ASN A 133 1.95 8.31 0.22
CA ASN A 133 0.63 8.89 -0.04
C ASN A 133 0.00 8.30 -1.30
N ASP A 134 0.78 8.13 -2.36
CA ASP A 134 0.31 7.56 -3.63
C ASP A 134 -0.14 6.11 -3.45
N ILE A 135 0.64 5.29 -2.71
CA ILE A 135 0.26 3.92 -2.39
C ILE A 135 -1.04 3.91 -1.58
N MET A 136 -1.14 4.75 -0.55
CA MET A 136 -2.35 4.79 0.28
C MET A 136 -3.57 5.25 -0.52
N THR A 137 -3.42 6.29 -1.33
CA THR A 137 -4.48 6.81 -2.21
C THR A 137 -4.94 5.74 -3.19
N ALA A 138 -4.01 5.02 -3.81
CA ALA A 138 -4.32 3.94 -4.73
C ALA A 138 -5.03 2.76 -4.04
N MET A 139 -4.62 2.40 -2.82
CA MET A 139 -5.26 1.34 -2.04
C MET A 139 -6.67 1.75 -1.57
N CYS A 140 -6.89 3.02 -1.27
CA CYS A 140 -8.17 3.58 -0.84
C CYS A 140 -9.12 3.95 -1.99
N ASP A 141 -8.75 3.69 -3.25
CA ASP A 141 -9.65 3.94 -4.38
C ASP A 141 -10.96 3.13 -4.24
N THR A 142 -12.09 3.82 -4.27
CA THR A 142 -13.44 3.23 -4.19
C THR A 142 -14.21 3.31 -5.51
N ALA A 143 -13.63 3.90 -6.54
CA ALA A 143 -14.27 4.07 -7.85
C ALA A 143 -14.35 2.76 -8.63
N SER A 144 -13.37 1.88 -8.44
CA SER A 144 -13.29 0.60 -9.14
C SER A 144 -13.31 -0.58 -8.16
N GLY A 145 -13.87 -1.70 -8.59
CA GLY A 145 -13.88 -2.95 -7.81
C GLY A 145 -14.85 -2.98 -6.63
N ARG A 146 -15.77 -2.01 -6.52
CA ARG A 146 -16.66 -1.88 -5.39
C ARG A 146 -17.81 -2.89 -5.42
N VAL A 147 -17.70 -3.90 -4.57
CA VAL A 147 -18.72 -4.93 -4.37
C VAL A 147 -19.00 -5.15 -2.88
N ARG A 148 -20.22 -5.53 -2.51
CA ARG A 148 -20.66 -5.72 -1.12
C ARG A 148 -19.71 -6.64 -0.32
N GLY A 149 -19.14 -7.65 -0.96
CA GLY A 149 -18.22 -8.60 -0.32
C GLY A 149 -16.86 -8.02 0.06
N ARG A 150 -16.51 -6.81 -0.41
CA ARG A 150 -15.20 -6.17 -0.17
C ARG A 150 -15.28 -4.91 0.70
N TYR A 151 -16.50 -4.48 1.06
CA TYR A 151 -16.71 -3.22 1.78
C TYR A 151 -17.50 -3.46 3.05
N ILE A 152 -17.10 -2.81 4.13
CA ILE A 152 -17.72 -2.82 5.44
C ILE A 152 -17.96 -1.37 5.86
N TYR A 153 -19.18 -1.03 6.20
CA TYR A 153 -19.57 0.28 6.69
C TYR A 153 -20.11 0.14 8.12
N GLY A 154 -19.28 0.44 9.10
CA GLY A 154 -19.63 0.21 10.49
C GLY A 154 -19.84 -1.28 10.85
N ALA A 155 -20.45 -1.52 11.99
CA ALA A 155 -20.66 -2.87 12.52
C ALA A 155 -21.82 -3.60 11.83
N ALA A 156 -22.83 -2.88 11.32
CA ALA A 156 -24.04 -3.45 10.75
C ALA A 156 -23.94 -3.61 9.22
N ASP A 157 -24.27 -4.80 8.71
CA ASP A 157 -24.30 -5.05 7.26
C ASP A 157 -25.42 -4.29 6.53
N SER A 158 -26.40 -3.77 7.28
CA SER A 158 -27.47 -2.88 6.78
C SER A 158 -26.97 -1.49 6.35
N ASN A 159 -25.80 -1.05 6.82
CA ASN A 159 -25.18 0.21 6.43
C ASN A 159 -24.69 0.21 4.99
N TRP A 160 -24.57 -0.97 4.37
CA TRP A 160 -24.21 -1.07 2.97
C TRP A 160 -25.25 -0.42 2.04
N ASN A 161 -24.77 0.39 1.13
CA ASN A 161 -25.55 0.94 0.02
C ASN A 161 -24.77 0.84 -1.29
N ALA A 162 -25.44 0.69 -2.42
CA ALA A 162 -24.81 0.68 -3.74
C ALA A 162 -24.09 2.01 -4.03
N THR A 163 -24.59 3.13 -3.52
CA THR A 163 -23.91 4.44 -3.58
C THR A 163 -23.01 4.62 -2.38
N HIS A 164 -21.71 4.90 -2.63
CA HIS A 164 -20.70 5.04 -1.59
C HIS A 164 -21.03 6.15 -0.58
N ALA A 165 -21.41 7.33 -1.09
CA ALA A 165 -21.77 8.46 -0.23
C ALA A 165 -22.90 8.14 0.74
N THR A 166 -23.97 7.45 0.25
CA THR A 166 -25.09 7.03 1.10
C THR A 166 -24.66 5.98 2.14
N ALA A 167 -23.76 5.06 1.78
CA ALA A 167 -23.25 4.09 2.74
C ALA A 167 -22.44 4.76 3.86
N LEU A 168 -21.69 5.80 3.55
CA LEU A 168 -20.94 6.59 4.54
C LEU A 168 -21.87 7.35 5.51
N THR A 169 -23.01 7.87 5.03
CA THR A 169 -23.97 8.57 5.92
C THR A 169 -24.68 7.64 6.91
N ASN A 170 -24.66 6.33 6.65
CA ASN A 170 -25.23 5.33 7.56
C ASN A 170 -24.30 4.98 8.72
N VAL A 171 -23.03 5.38 8.68
CA VAL A 171 -22.06 5.14 9.76
C VAL A 171 -22.31 6.15 10.87
N ASP A 172 -22.53 5.68 12.10
CA ASP A 172 -22.70 6.51 13.28
C ASP A 172 -21.51 6.44 14.26
N ASN A 173 -21.40 7.42 15.16
CA ASN A 173 -20.30 7.52 16.10
C ASN A 173 -20.43 6.60 17.32
N THR A 174 -21.59 5.98 17.53
CA THR A 174 -21.88 5.22 18.76
C THR A 174 -21.74 3.73 18.57
N THR A 175 -22.26 3.21 17.45
CA THR A 175 -22.32 1.77 17.20
C THR A 175 -21.28 1.30 16.16
N ASP A 176 -20.78 2.25 15.33
CA ASP A 176 -19.91 1.93 14.20
C ASP A 176 -18.45 2.29 14.44
N GLN A 177 -18.04 2.40 15.71
CA GLN A 177 -16.63 2.49 16.09
C GLN A 177 -15.88 1.21 15.73
N LEU A 178 -14.58 1.32 15.47
CA LEU A 178 -13.75 0.16 15.15
C LEU A 178 -13.73 -0.81 16.34
N THR A 179 -14.05 -2.06 16.07
CA THR A 179 -14.07 -3.15 17.06
C THR A 179 -13.39 -4.41 16.50
N THR A 180 -13.01 -5.31 17.39
CA THR A 180 -12.50 -6.64 17.00
C THR A 180 -13.52 -7.42 16.18
N THR A 181 -14.81 -7.22 16.42
CA THR A 181 -15.89 -7.83 15.64
C THR A 181 -15.86 -7.37 14.18
N MET A 182 -15.59 -6.08 13.92
CA MET A 182 -15.45 -5.59 12.53
C MET A 182 -14.24 -6.21 11.82
N LEU A 183 -13.12 -6.42 12.54
CA LEU A 183 -11.96 -7.12 11.99
C LEU A 183 -12.26 -8.59 11.68
N ASP A 184 -13.03 -9.26 12.52
CA ASP A 184 -13.50 -10.63 12.26
C ASP A 184 -14.44 -10.70 11.04
N ILE A 185 -15.33 -9.71 10.86
CA ILE A 185 -16.17 -9.59 9.68
C ILE A 185 -15.30 -9.37 8.43
N ALA A 186 -14.30 -8.49 8.51
CA ALA A 186 -13.39 -8.20 7.41
C ALA A 186 -12.62 -9.46 6.99
N LYS A 187 -12.05 -10.19 7.95
CA LYS A 187 -11.38 -11.47 7.70
C LYS A 187 -12.32 -12.51 7.10
N ARG A 188 -13.54 -12.62 7.62
CA ARG A 188 -14.54 -13.54 7.10
C ARG A 188 -14.92 -13.21 5.66
N LYS A 189 -15.14 -11.93 5.32
CA LYS A 189 -15.38 -11.47 3.94
C LYS A 189 -14.19 -11.73 3.02
N ALA A 190 -12.97 -11.70 3.53
CA ALA A 190 -11.77 -12.05 2.78
C ALA A 190 -11.70 -13.56 2.47
N LEU A 191 -12.02 -14.41 3.45
CA LEU A 191 -11.84 -15.86 3.34
C LEU A 191 -13.03 -16.58 2.71
N ILE A 192 -14.24 -16.09 2.93
CA ILE A 192 -15.48 -16.73 2.45
C ILE A 192 -16.05 -15.87 1.34
N PRO A 193 -16.10 -16.38 0.10
CA PRO A 193 -16.70 -15.64 -1.01
C PRO A 193 -18.17 -15.32 -0.72
N VAL A 194 -18.53 -14.05 -0.87
CA VAL A 194 -19.88 -13.55 -0.73
C VAL A 194 -20.21 -12.77 -1.99
N ASN A 195 -21.41 -12.93 -2.55
CA ASN A 195 -21.86 -12.22 -3.74
C ASN A 195 -20.91 -12.40 -4.96
N ALA A 196 -20.52 -13.65 -5.23
CA ALA A 196 -19.61 -14.03 -6.33
C ALA A 196 -18.17 -13.45 -6.24
N THR A 197 -17.77 -12.93 -5.08
CA THR A 197 -16.38 -12.50 -4.87
C THR A 197 -15.42 -13.69 -4.77
N ALA A 198 -14.16 -13.52 -5.15
CA ALA A 198 -13.15 -14.54 -4.96
C ALA A 198 -12.60 -14.53 -3.53
N LYS A 199 -11.99 -15.62 -3.10
CA LYS A 199 -11.26 -15.70 -1.83
C LYS A 199 -10.00 -14.84 -1.92
N ILE A 200 -9.75 -14.00 -0.92
CA ILE A 200 -8.48 -13.29 -0.75
C ILE A 200 -7.48 -14.26 -0.09
N ARG A 201 -6.29 -14.33 -0.66
CA ARG A 201 -5.20 -15.09 -0.05
C ARG A 201 -4.54 -14.29 1.05
N PRO A 202 -4.27 -14.89 2.23
CA PRO A 202 -3.44 -14.24 3.24
C PRO A 202 -2.01 -14.05 2.74
N MET A 203 -1.30 -13.11 3.32
CA MET A 203 0.14 -12.98 3.17
C MET A 203 0.83 -14.15 3.85
N LYS A 204 1.85 -14.72 3.21
CA LYS A 204 2.67 -15.78 3.79
C LYS A 204 4.00 -15.21 4.26
N VAL A 205 4.30 -15.39 5.52
CA VAL A 205 5.55 -14.96 6.14
C VAL A 205 6.28 -16.18 6.66
N GLN A 206 7.54 -16.28 6.31
CA GLN A 206 8.40 -17.31 6.85
C GLN A 206 8.87 -16.90 8.25
N VAL A 207 8.47 -17.65 9.26
CA VAL A 207 8.93 -17.48 10.63
C VAL A 207 9.69 -18.74 11.03
N GLY A 208 11.02 -18.66 11.04
CA GLY A 208 11.89 -19.83 11.24
C GLY A 208 11.76 -20.82 10.08
N GLN A 209 11.36 -22.05 10.38
CA GLN A 209 11.18 -23.13 9.38
C GLN A 209 9.73 -23.31 8.91
N SER A 210 8.78 -22.56 9.45
CA SER A 210 7.36 -22.65 9.10
C SER A 210 6.86 -21.37 8.43
N PHE A 211 5.84 -21.53 7.57
CA PHE A 211 5.12 -20.42 6.99
C PHE A 211 3.89 -20.13 7.85
N GLN A 212 3.73 -18.86 8.20
CA GLN A 212 2.53 -18.36 8.87
C GLN A 212 1.72 -17.49 7.91
N GLU A 213 0.41 -17.58 8.01
CA GLU A 213 -0.54 -16.86 7.17
C GLU A 213 -1.19 -15.72 7.96
N TRP A 214 -1.04 -14.49 7.46
CA TRP A 214 -1.52 -13.30 8.12
C TRP A 214 -2.27 -12.39 7.15
N PHE A 215 -3.23 -11.65 7.68
CA PHE A 215 -3.77 -10.45 7.04
C PHE A 215 -3.19 -9.23 7.74
N ILE A 216 -3.08 -8.12 7.03
CA ILE A 216 -2.62 -6.85 7.58
C ILE A 216 -3.81 -5.89 7.56
N SER A 217 -4.08 -5.26 8.70
CA SER A 217 -5.10 -4.23 8.81
C SER A 217 -4.46 -2.91 9.20
N VAL A 218 -4.79 -1.86 8.45
CA VAL A 218 -4.25 -0.51 8.65
C VAL A 218 -5.38 0.44 8.91
N HIS A 219 -5.31 1.19 10.02
CA HIS A 219 -6.37 2.08 10.46
C HIS A 219 -5.81 3.43 10.94
N HIS A 220 -6.66 4.45 10.89
CA HIS A 220 -6.35 5.77 11.42
C HIS A 220 -6.25 5.75 12.96
N PRO A 221 -5.38 6.58 13.58
CA PRO A 221 -5.22 6.65 15.02
C PRO A 221 -6.53 6.85 15.82
N TYR A 222 -7.47 7.66 15.31
CA TYR A 222 -8.76 7.85 15.98
C TYR A 222 -9.58 6.57 16.05
N SER A 223 -9.62 5.78 14.98
CA SER A 223 -10.32 4.48 14.99
C SER A 223 -9.64 3.47 15.93
N ILE A 224 -8.31 3.46 15.97
CA ILE A 224 -7.54 2.59 16.89
C ILE A 224 -7.77 2.99 18.34
N ARG A 225 -7.80 4.30 18.66
CA ARG A 225 -8.14 4.81 19.99
C ARG A 225 -9.49 4.25 20.45
N ASP A 226 -10.51 4.31 19.59
CA ASP A 226 -11.85 3.84 19.93
C ASP A 226 -11.87 2.33 20.19
N MET A 227 -11.12 1.54 19.43
CA MET A 227 -10.96 0.11 19.67
C MET A 227 -10.25 -0.16 21.00
N ILE A 228 -9.18 0.55 21.31
CA ILE A 228 -8.42 0.38 22.56
C ILE A 228 -9.26 0.78 23.78
N THR A 229 -10.05 1.83 23.68
CA THR A 229 -10.83 2.37 24.81
C THR A 229 -12.21 1.73 24.95
N GLY A 230 -12.85 1.34 23.84
CA GLY A 230 -14.23 0.85 23.82
C GLY A 230 -14.37 -0.68 23.80
N ASP A 231 -13.44 -1.40 23.17
CA ASP A 231 -13.59 -2.85 22.98
C ASP A 231 -13.05 -3.67 24.16
N ALA A 232 -13.97 -4.28 24.92
CA ALA A 232 -13.61 -5.15 26.04
C ALA A 232 -12.88 -6.44 25.59
N SER A 233 -13.19 -6.96 24.41
CA SER A 233 -12.53 -8.15 23.86
C SER A 233 -11.07 -7.89 23.55
N TRP A 234 -10.78 -6.70 22.98
CA TRP A 234 -9.41 -6.25 22.75
C TRP A 234 -8.63 -6.09 24.05
N LYS A 235 -9.20 -5.40 25.04
CA LYS A 235 -8.56 -5.21 26.35
C LYS A 235 -8.21 -6.53 27.02
N ASN A 236 -9.15 -7.48 27.03
CA ASN A 236 -8.93 -8.79 27.62
C ASN A 236 -7.85 -9.58 26.87
N ALA A 237 -7.82 -9.52 25.55
CA ALA A 237 -6.80 -10.17 24.75
C ALA A 237 -5.39 -9.60 25.05
N GLN A 238 -5.26 -8.29 25.13
CA GLN A 238 -3.98 -7.64 25.46
C GLN A 238 -3.46 -7.98 26.87
N LEU A 239 -4.34 -8.09 27.84
CA LEU A 239 -3.98 -8.49 29.20
C LEU A 239 -3.46 -9.94 29.29
N ASN A 240 -3.91 -10.81 28.38
CA ASN A 240 -3.55 -12.22 28.36
C ASN A 240 -2.42 -12.57 27.38
N VAL A 241 -1.90 -11.61 26.65
CA VAL A 241 -0.73 -11.84 25.77
C VAL A 241 0.52 -11.93 26.63
N PRO A 242 1.27 -13.05 26.61
CA PRO A 242 2.56 -13.11 27.28
C PRO A 242 3.49 -12.04 26.69
N PRO A 243 4.36 -11.43 27.49
CA PRO A 243 5.31 -10.44 27.00
C PRO A 243 6.08 -11.06 25.83
N ILE A 244 6.14 -10.33 24.73
CA ILE A 244 6.84 -10.76 23.52
C ILE A 244 8.28 -11.04 23.90
N SER A 245 8.69 -12.30 23.87
CA SER A 245 10.07 -12.65 24.18
C SER A 245 10.98 -12.07 23.09
N SER A 246 12.15 -11.62 23.47
CA SER A 246 13.15 -11.01 22.61
C SER A 246 13.58 -11.87 21.40
N ASN A 247 13.17 -13.13 21.35
CA ASN A 247 13.43 -14.05 20.23
C ASN A 247 12.43 -13.93 19.06
N ASN A 248 11.36 -13.16 19.17
CA ASN A 248 10.38 -12.95 18.10
C ASN A 248 10.49 -11.55 17.48
N SER A 249 11.70 -11.09 17.23
CA SER A 249 11.99 -9.78 16.62
C SER A 249 11.79 -9.76 15.09
N HIS A 250 10.71 -10.34 14.59
CA HIS A 250 10.39 -10.17 13.18
C HIS A 250 9.88 -8.74 12.94
N VAL A 251 10.31 -8.11 11.85
CA VAL A 251 9.98 -6.72 11.49
C VAL A 251 8.47 -6.43 11.52
N LEU A 252 7.63 -7.42 11.22
CA LEU A 252 6.17 -7.29 11.27
C LEU A 252 5.59 -7.11 12.68
N TYR A 253 6.33 -7.44 13.74
CA TYR A 253 5.85 -7.35 15.14
C TYR A 253 6.58 -6.25 15.93
N THR A 254 7.35 -5.42 15.24
CA THR A 254 8.14 -4.37 15.88
C THR A 254 7.74 -3.00 15.34
N GLY A 255 7.85 -1.99 16.18
CA GLY A 255 7.59 -0.61 15.80
C GLY A 255 6.36 0.01 16.47
N ALA A 256 6.34 1.34 16.52
CA ALA A 256 5.28 2.10 17.17
C ALA A 256 3.92 1.96 16.47
N SER A 257 3.94 1.72 15.15
CA SER A 257 2.73 1.56 14.34
C SER A 257 2.02 0.21 14.56
N PHE A 258 2.74 -0.81 15.01
CA PHE A 258 2.14 -2.12 15.31
C PHE A 258 1.42 -2.08 16.66
N LYS A 259 0.12 -2.36 16.68
CA LYS A 259 -0.70 -2.34 17.89
C LYS A 259 -1.00 -3.72 18.46
N GLY A 260 -0.86 -4.75 17.66
CA GLY A 260 -1.09 -6.13 18.09
C GLY A 260 -1.65 -7.01 17.00
N ASN A 261 -2.01 -8.24 17.38
CA ASN A 261 -2.69 -9.15 16.48
C ASN A 261 -4.06 -9.57 17.04
N TRP A 262 -5.02 -9.78 16.15
CA TRP A 262 -6.32 -10.32 16.48
C TRP A 262 -6.71 -11.38 15.45
N ASN A 263 -6.94 -12.61 15.89
CA ASN A 263 -7.42 -13.70 15.04
C ASN A 263 -6.67 -13.85 13.69
N GLY A 264 -5.32 -13.70 13.69
CA GLY A 264 -4.51 -13.78 12.48
C GLY A 264 -4.55 -12.54 11.59
N VAL A 265 -4.98 -11.41 12.15
CA VAL A 265 -4.89 -10.08 11.54
C VAL A 265 -3.88 -9.25 12.34
N LEU A 266 -2.86 -8.75 11.67
CA LEU A 266 -1.89 -7.81 12.23
C LEU A 266 -2.47 -6.39 12.11
N ILE A 267 -2.54 -5.67 13.22
CA ILE A 267 -3.17 -4.36 13.28
C ILE A 267 -2.09 -3.29 13.37
N TYR A 268 -2.15 -2.37 12.41
CA TYR A 268 -1.26 -1.22 12.33
C TYR A 268 -2.04 0.08 12.41
N GLU A 269 -1.44 1.03 13.10
CA GLU A 269 -1.88 2.42 13.15
C GLU A 269 -1.05 3.26 12.21
N TRP A 270 -1.70 4.07 11.39
CA TRP A 270 -1.02 5.01 10.52
C TRP A 270 -1.82 6.29 10.34
N ASP A 271 -1.17 7.43 10.52
CA ASP A 271 -1.77 8.75 10.51
C ASP A 271 -2.22 9.23 9.12
N ARG A 272 -1.65 8.62 8.05
CA ARG A 272 -2.01 8.96 6.67
C ARG A 272 -3.19 8.18 6.11
N VAL A 273 -3.83 7.33 6.91
CA VAL A 273 -5.10 6.70 6.54
C VAL A 273 -6.15 7.79 6.33
N PRO A 274 -6.83 7.83 5.17
CA PRO A 274 -7.77 8.90 4.87
C PRO A 274 -8.93 8.96 5.86
N LEU A 275 -9.27 10.17 6.27
CA LEU A 275 -10.52 10.49 6.95
C LEU A 275 -11.50 11.04 5.91
N VAL A 276 -12.63 10.38 5.77
CA VAL A 276 -13.70 10.78 4.85
C VAL A 276 -14.73 11.57 5.63
N ALA A 277 -14.94 12.81 5.24
CA ALA A 277 -16.01 13.64 5.82
C ALA A 277 -17.38 13.18 5.29
N SER A 278 -18.27 12.84 6.20
CA SER A 278 -19.67 12.51 5.92
C SER A 278 -20.53 13.22 6.96
N THR A 279 -21.56 12.57 7.51
CA THR A 279 -22.31 13.08 8.68
C THR A 279 -21.37 13.21 9.90
N ILE A 280 -20.42 12.29 9.99
CA ILE A 280 -19.31 12.28 10.96
C ILE A 280 -17.99 12.07 10.19
N GLN A 281 -16.85 12.17 10.86
CA GLN A 281 -15.60 11.71 10.29
C GLN A 281 -15.54 10.19 10.32
N VAL A 282 -15.25 9.58 9.17
CA VAL A 282 -15.14 8.13 8.99
C VAL A 282 -13.75 7.79 8.54
N GLY A 283 -13.07 6.92 9.29
CA GLY A 283 -11.75 6.39 8.94
C GLY A 283 -11.86 5.32 7.86
N HIS A 284 -11.10 5.45 6.79
CA HIS A 284 -11.05 4.48 5.71
C HIS A 284 -9.95 3.45 5.96
N GLY A 285 -10.16 2.54 6.87
CA GLY A 285 -9.23 1.44 7.13
C GLY A 285 -9.23 0.38 6.03
N LEU A 286 -8.13 -0.35 5.94
CA LEU A 286 -7.90 -1.40 4.94
C LEU A 286 -7.53 -2.72 5.62
N LEU A 287 -8.08 -3.83 5.15
CA LEU A 287 -7.56 -5.17 5.41
C LEU A 287 -6.90 -5.68 4.12
N LEU A 288 -5.61 -5.95 4.18
CA LEU A 288 -4.78 -6.34 3.06
C LEU A 288 -4.43 -7.83 3.14
N GLY A 289 -4.64 -8.53 2.04
CA GLY A 289 -4.12 -9.86 1.78
C GLY A 289 -3.03 -9.83 0.71
N ALA A 290 -2.65 -10.99 0.20
CA ALA A 290 -1.68 -11.09 -0.89
C ALA A 290 -2.20 -10.44 -2.18
N GLN A 291 -1.32 -9.77 -2.92
CA GLN A 291 -1.62 -9.12 -4.19
C GLN A 291 -2.74 -8.06 -4.10
N ALA A 292 -2.72 -7.25 -3.05
CA ALA A 292 -3.65 -6.16 -2.87
C ALA A 292 -3.37 -5.02 -3.86
N GLY A 293 -2.10 -4.70 -4.06
CA GLY A 293 -1.65 -3.65 -4.96
C GLY A 293 -0.34 -3.97 -5.66
N ALA A 294 0.04 -3.09 -6.59
CA ALA A 294 1.33 -3.17 -7.25
C ALA A 294 1.95 -1.78 -7.42
N VAL A 295 3.26 -1.73 -7.23
CA VAL A 295 4.13 -0.62 -7.59
C VAL A 295 5.01 -1.09 -8.73
N VAL A 296 4.90 -0.41 -9.85
CA VAL A 296 5.58 -0.74 -11.10
C VAL A 296 6.61 0.34 -11.39
N TRP A 297 7.88 -0.04 -11.49
CA TRP A 297 8.97 0.87 -11.80
C TRP A 297 9.37 0.79 -13.26
N GLY A 298 9.25 1.92 -13.96
CA GLY A 298 9.85 2.11 -15.28
C GLY A 298 11.27 2.62 -15.16
N GLN A 299 11.53 3.43 -14.15
CA GLN A 299 12.86 3.92 -13.79
C GLN A 299 12.89 4.19 -12.29
N THR A 300 13.91 3.70 -11.62
CA THR A 300 14.18 4.05 -10.22
C THR A 300 14.59 5.49 -10.10
N SER A 301 14.54 6.02 -8.88
CA SER A 301 14.88 7.42 -8.58
C SER A 301 16.22 7.82 -9.18
N LYS A 302 16.22 8.92 -9.92
CA LYS A 302 17.40 9.59 -10.46
C LYS A 302 17.48 10.99 -9.92
N PHE A 303 18.65 11.35 -9.44
CA PHE A 303 18.94 12.69 -9.00
C PHE A 303 19.67 13.44 -10.12
N ASN A 304 19.11 14.58 -10.56
CA ASN A 304 19.71 15.46 -11.53
C ASN A 304 19.97 16.81 -10.90
N GLU A 305 21.10 17.41 -11.25
CA GLU A 305 21.49 18.75 -10.78
C GLU A 305 21.80 19.65 -11.98
N ASP A 306 21.35 20.90 -11.89
CA ASP A 306 21.77 21.94 -12.79
C ASP A 306 22.42 23.07 -12.00
N THR A 307 23.72 23.23 -12.17
CA THR A 307 24.55 24.23 -11.50
C THR A 307 24.94 25.40 -12.41
N ILE A 308 24.45 25.42 -13.66
CA ILE A 308 24.89 26.39 -14.68
C ILE A 308 23.91 27.55 -14.78
N GLN A 309 22.75 27.48 -14.15
CA GLN A 309 21.77 28.53 -14.21
C GLN A 309 22.31 29.85 -13.61
N ASP A 310 22.03 30.96 -14.26
CA ASP A 310 22.50 32.27 -13.91
C ASP A 310 24.04 32.33 -13.62
N LEU A 311 24.82 31.76 -14.56
CA LEU A 311 26.29 31.72 -14.47
C LEU A 311 26.82 31.02 -13.19
N GLY A 312 26.04 30.11 -12.61
CA GLY A 312 26.41 29.37 -11.40
C GLY A 312 25.96 30.00 -10.10
N HIS A 313 25.15 31.04 -10.13
CA HIS A 313 24.54 31.63 -8.94
C HIS A 313 23.32 30.84 -8.46
N ASP A 314 22.54 30.25 -9.39
CA ASP A 314 21.36 29.45 -9.08
C ASP A 314 21.68 27.97 -9.18
N TYR A 315 21.09 27.20 -8.26
CA TYR A 315 21.18 25.75 -8.22
C TYR A 315 19.78 25.15 -8.31
N VAL A 316 19.60 24.19 -9.21
CA VAL A 316 18.35 23.44 -9.34
C VAL A 316 18.66 21.95 -9.15
N ALA A 317 17.94 21.32 -8.26
CA ALA A 317 18.00 19.89 -8.03
C ALA A 317 16.65 19.26 -8.35
N GLU A 318 16.68 18.10 -8.98
CA GLU A 318 15.51 17.32 -9.36
C GLU A 318 15.69 15.88 -8.93
N LEU A 319 14.66 15.30 -8.31
CA LEU A 319 14.50 13.88 -8.17
C LEU A 319 13.43 13.41 -9.15
N HIS A 320 13.80 12.52 -10.04
CA HIS A 320 12.99 12.03 -11.13
C HIS A 320 12.76 10.52 -11.02
N GLU A 321 11.52 10.11 -11.14
CA GLU A 321 11.08 8.71 -11.10
C GLU A 321 10.08 8.44 -12.23
N ILE A 322 10.06 7.19 -12.73
CA ILE A 322 9.00 6.74 -13.62
C ILE A 322 8.35 5.54 -12.96
N ARG A 323 7.12 5.73 -12.49
CA ARG A 323 6.41 4.70 -11.73
C ARG A 323 4.93 4.66 -12.03
N GLY A 324 4.32 3.52 -11.76
CA GLY A 324 2.87 3.34 -11.78
C GLY A 324 2.44 2.64 -10.49
N ILE A 325 1.41 3.16 -9.84
CA ILE A 325 0.90 2.61 -8.59
C ILE A 325 -0.58 2.34 -8.75
N GLY A 326 -1.04 1.22 -8.23
CA GLY A 326 -2.46 0.93 -8.29
C GLY A 326 -2.88 -0.25 -7.42
N LYS A 327 -4.13 -0.22 -7.04
CA LYS A 327 -4.83 -1.35 -6.44
C LYS A 327 -5.08 -2.42 -7.52
N VAL A 328 -5.01 -3.70 -7.16
CA VAL A 328 -5.30 -4.77 -8.10
C VAL A 328 -6.81 -5.03 -8.14
N VAL A 329 -7.41 -4.67 -9.27
CA VAL A 329 -8.83 -4.89 -9.57
C VAL A 329 -8.92 -5.72 -10.83
N TYR A 330 -9.28 -6.98 -10.71
CA TYR A 330 -9.40 -7.81 -11.89
C TYR A 330 -10.69 -7.54 -12.66
N ASN A 331 -10.55 -7.35 -13.98
CA ASN A 331 -11.68 -7.21 -14.87
C ASN A 331 -12.35 -8.58 -15.10
N ARG A 332 -13.31 -8.90 -14.26
CA ARG A 332 -14.09 -10.13 -14.34
C ARG A 332 -15.39 -9.96 -15.12
N SER A 333 -15.77 -8.72 -15.43
CA SER A 333 -17.00 -8.42 -16.17
C SER A 333 -17.01 -8.98 -17.60
N SER A 334 -15.82 -9.34 -18.13
CA SER A 334 -15.72 -10.05 -19.41
C SER A 334 -16.24 -11.49 -19.34
N VAL A 335 -16.45 -12.02 -18.14
CA VAL A 335 -17.01 -13.36 -17.91
C VAL A 335 -18.45 -13.21 -17.43
N SER A 336 -19.38 -13.89 -18.08
CA SER A 336 -20.81 -13.81 -17.74
C SER A 336 -21.07 -14.16 -16.28
N GLY A 337 -21.78 -13.30 -15.59
CA GLY A 337 -22.13 -13.46 -14.17
C GLY A 337 -21.06 -13.05 -13.17
N GLU A 338 -19.92 -12.51 -13.63
CA GLU A 338 -18.86 -12.00 -12.76
C GLU A 338 -18.81 -10.47 -12.77
N THR A 339 -18.39 -9.89 -11.65
CA THR A 339 -18.22 -8.43 -11.48
C THR A 339 -16.75 -8.11 -11.21
N ASN A 340 -16.34 -6.90 -11.60
CA ASN A 340 -15.02 -6.40 -11.22
C ASN A 340 -14.95 -6.27 -9.70
N GLU A 341 -13.86 -6.74 -9.10
CA GLU A 341 -13.67 -6.71 -7.66
C GLU A 341 -12.21 -6.49 -7.27
N ASP A 342 -12.03 -5.93 -6.07
CA ASP A 342 -10.72 -5.82 -5.44
C ASP A 342 -10.16 -7.21 -5.13
N ASN A 343 -8.93 -7.49 -5.58
CA ASN A 343 -8.37 -8.82 -5.42
C ASN A 343 -7.88 -9.10 -4.00
N GLY A 344 -7.18 -8.18 -3.38
CA GLY A 344 -6.51 -8.39 -2.09
C GLY A 344 -6.90 -7.40 -0.99
N VAL A 345 -7.92 -6.57 -1.22
CA VAL A 345 -8.30 -5.51 -0.28
C VAL A 345 -9.72 -5.71 0.21
N VAL A 346 -9.94 -5.53 1.51
CA VAL A 346 -11.27 -5.30 2.11
C VAL A 346 -11.24 -3.93 2.77
N HIS A 347 -12.17 -3.06 2.38
CA HIS A 347 -12.31 -1.71 2.90
C HIS A 347 -13.17 -1.72 4.16
N VAL A 348 -12.67 -1.08 5.21
CA VAL A 348 -13.34 -1.00 6.52
C VAL A 348 -13.56 0.47 6.86
N PHE A 349 -14.80 0.91 6.81
CA PHE A 349 -15.22 2.26 7.18
C PHE A 349 -15.76 2.23 8.61
N ALA A 350 -15.03 2.85 9.52
CA ALA A 350 -15.41 2.95 10.92
C ALA A 350 -15.45 4.42 11.34
N ALA A 351 -16.27 4.75 12.32
CA ALA A 351 -16.25 6.08 12.92
C ALA A 351 -14.85 6.43 13.42
N ALA A 352 -14.43 7.67 13.19
CA ALA A 352 -13.10 8.18 13.52
C ALA A 352 -13.17 9.66 13.90
N VAL A 353 -14.01 9.98 14.87
CA VAL A 353 -14.23 11.36 15.30
C VAL A 353 -13.04 11.84 16.13
N ALA A 354 -12.59 13.06 15.86
CA ALA A 354 -11.52 13.70 16.63
C ALA A 354 -11.93 13.87 18.10
N ASP A 355 -10.93 14.02 19.00
CA ASP A 355 -11.12 14.29 20.43
C ASP A 355 -11.76 15.63 20.69
#